data_ca813944c81dcd855177d4bcec05fe72
#
_entry.id   ca813944c81dcd855177d4bcec05fe72
#
_cell.length_a   1.000
_cell.length_b   1.000
_cell.length_c   1.000
_cell.angle_alpha   90.00
_cell.angle_beta   90.00
_cell.angle_gamma   90.00
#
_symmetry.space_group_name_H-M   'P 1'
#
loop_
_entity.id
_entity.type
_entity.pdbx_description
1 polymer ?
#
loop_
_entity_poly.entity_id
_entity_poly.type
_entity_poly.pdbx_seq_one_letter_code
_entity_poly.pdbx_strand_id
1 'polypeptide(L)'
;MNANTRTFAIALLTSALATPTWAQELGRVHFQTSCAPHAQEKFDRGLAMVHSFVYPDSVQAFTEAAAADPQCTIAYWGVAISRRPNPLILPLAAAVLKNGWEAVEKGKAIGAKTERERDCKVDQTTRGLAYEKAMEQLVQKYPDDQEAASFYALALNETALPSDKSYAKELKAGAILEKILATQPNHPGALHYLIHTYDYPPLAQRALEAANKYADVAPAAQHAQHMPSHTYSMLGLWQQSVESNGKSRMRAEEQAARLWPGAAHPSEPHHLDFAEYALLQMGKEQQARQLRDESNAIKKLGFDFLGSYTGPAAVPARFALERQAWNEAAGLEPRGSQFPQAEAITYFARAIGSARGGNPLAADQEVGKLKELRAALEKANQSYWAEQVEIQMLAASAWIAQAKGQKEEAVKFMRAAADLEDNSEKHIAMENRLYPMRELLGDLLLEQQQYAQALNEYEVSFQSTPNRLRGLYGAAKAAQGARQPEKAAIYFRKLAELTKDADADRLEIREAKAFLTRR
;
A
#
# COMPACT_ATOMS: atom_id res chain seq x y z
N MET A 1 39.43 -23.51 -73.64
CA MET A 1 40.10 -23.67 -72.33
C MET A 1 39.26 -22.93 -71.30
N ASN A 2 38.78 -23.68 -70.34
CA ASN A 2 37.62 -23.39 -69.51
C ASN A 2 37.79 -22.20 -68.57
N ALA A 3 36.82 -21.25 -68.55
CA ALA A 3 36.68 -20.24 -67.56
C ALA A 3 35.45 -20.64 -66.66
N ASN A 4 35.73 -20.99 -65.43
CA ASN A 4 34.73 -21.27 -64.41
C ASN A 4 34.19 -19.96 -63.83
N THR A 5 32.93 -19.66 -64.09
CA THR A 5 32.19 -18.59 -63.45
C THR A 5 31.52 -19.15 -62.14
N ARG A 6 32.01 -18.75 -60.96
CA ARG A 6 31.38 -19.01 -59.69
C ARG A 6 30.38 -17.89 -59.36
N THR A 7 29.13 -18.21 -59.42
CA THR A 7 28.04 -17.34 -58.98
C THR A 7 27.96 -17.37 -57.43
N PHE A 8 28.23 -16.25 -56.78
CA PHE A 8 27.99 -16.08 -55.34
C PHE A 8 26.52 -15.68 -55.14
N ALA A 9 25.74 -16.55 -54.52
CA ALA A 9 24.42 -16.22 -54.04
C ALA A 9 24.57 -15.51 -52.69
N ILE A 10 24.25 -14.22 -52.63
CA ILE A 10 24.15 -13.44 -51.40
C ILE A 10 22.76 -13.75 -50.80
N ALA A 11 22.72 -14.56 -49.74
CA ALA A 11 21.53 -14.73 -48.93
C ALA A 11 21.37 -13.47 -48.06
N LEU A 12 20.40 -12.62 -48.37
CA LEU A 12 19.94 -11.57 -47.49
C LEU A 12 19.20 -12.21 -46.29
N LEU A 13 19.91 -12.36 -45.18
CA LEU A 13 19.27 -12.56 -43.89
C LEU A 13 18.58 -11.25 -43.49
N THR A 14 17.28 -11.15 -43.70
CA THR A 14 16.42 -10.17 -43.04
C THR A 14 16.28 -10.58 -41.57
N SER A 15 17.18 -10.08 -40.73
CA SER A 15 16.94 -10.08 -39.28
C SER A 15 15.73 -9.17 -39.01
N ALA A 16 14.56 -9.78 -38.85
CA ALA A 16 13.43 -9.12 -38.23
C ALA A 16 13.87 -8.72 -36.81
N LEU A 17 14.23 -7.47 -36.65
CA LEU A 17 14.33 -6.84 -35.35
C LEU A 17 12.92 -6.90 -34.75
N ALA A 18 12.66 -7.94 -33.94
CA ALA A 18 11.52 -7.98 -33.06
C ALA A 18 11.69 -6.79 -32.09
N THR A 19 11.01 -5.69 -32.39
CA THR A 19 10.81 -4.62 -31.42
C THR A 19 10.19 -5.28 -30.19
N PRO A 20 10.74 -5.09 -28.98
CA PRO A 20 10.10 -5.57 -27.77
C PRO A 20 8.75 -4.86 -27.70
N THR A 21 7.68 -5.56 -28.05
CA THR A 21 6.33 -5.07 -27.85
C THR A 21 6.08 -5.11 -26.36
N TRP A 22 5.86 -3.96 -25.74
CA TRP A 22 5.48 -3.73 -24.33
C TRP A 22 4.28 -4.61 -23.88
N ALA A 23 3.69 -5.35 -24.82
CA ALA A 23 2.55 -6.25 -24.63
C ALA A 23 2.86 -7.56 -23.88
N GLN A 24 4.15 -7.93 -23.67
CA GLN A 24 4.50 -9.25 -23.13
C GLN A 24 4.68 -9.29 -21.61
N GLU A 25 4.57 -8.16 -20.89
CA GLU A 25 5.04 -8.04 -19.52
C GLU A 25 3.93 -7.69 -18.49
N LEU A 26 2.66 -8.01 -18.78
CA LEU A 26 1.51 -7.72 -17.89
C LEU A 26 0.86 -8.97 -17.28
N GLY A 27 1.45 -10.13 -17.51
CA GLY A 27 0.83 -11.42 -17.22
C GLY A 27 -0.15 -11.85 -18.32
N ARG A 28 -0.74 -13.03 -18.17
CA ARG A 28 -1.70 -13.58 -19.15
C ARG A 28 -3.06 -13.78 -18.51
N VAL A 29 -4.06 -13.22 -19.14
CA VAL A 29 -5.47 -13.44 -18.85
C VAL A 29 -6.20 -13.74 -20.15
N HIS A 30 -7.24 -14.51 -20.08
CA HIS A 30 -8.11 -14.75 -21.22
C HIS A 30 -9.57 -14.80 -20.78
N PHE A 31 -10.31 -13.78 -21.17
CA PHE A 31 -11.76 -13.70 -20.95
C PHE A 31 -12.45 -13.87 -22.29
N GLN A 32 -13.00 -15.05 -22.56
CA GLN A 32 -13.71 -15.32 -23.80
C GLN A 32 -14.85 -14.33 -24.01
N THR A 33 -14.79 -13.56 -25.09
CA THR A 33 -15.83 -12.59 -25.47
C THR A 33 -16.53 -12.98 -26.79
N SER A 34 -17.61 -12.27 -27.13
CA SER A 34 -18.26 -12.36 -28.45
C SER A 34 -17.65 -11.41 -29.47
N CYS A 35 -16.54 -10.77 -29.17
CA CYS A 35 -15.87 -9.79 -30.02
C CYS A 35 -15.10 -10.48 -31.16
N ALA A 36 -14.80 -9.73 -32.22
CA ALA A 36 -13.93 -10.20 -33.29
C ALA A 36 -12.54 -10.54 -32.76
N PRO A 37 -11.81 -11.53 -33.35
CA PRO A 37 -10.51 -11.97 -32.82
C PRO A 37 -9.48 -10.86 -32.56
N HIS A 38 -9.39 -9.88 -33.46
CA HIS A 38 -8.48 -8.74 -33.30
C HIS A 38 -8.91 -7.73 -32.20
N ALA A 39 -10.17 -7.73 -31.81
CA ALA A 39 -10.66 -6.98 -30.66
C ALA A 39 -10.50 -7.76 -29.36
N GLN A 40 -10.60 -9.10 -29.40
CA GLN A 40 -10.35 -10.01 -28.27
C GLN A 40 -8.95 -9.82 -27.70
N GLU A 41 -7.91 -9.78 -28.54
CA GLU A 41 -6.52 -9.58 -28.08
C GLU A 41 -6.33 -8.26 -27.33
N LYS A 42 -6.94 -7.17 -27.86
CA LYS A 42 -6.91 -5.86 -27.20
C LYS A 42 -7.70 -5.87 -25.89
N PHE A 43 -8.80 -6.60 -25.85
CA PHE A 43 -9.61 -6.77 -24.65
C PHE A 43 -8.82 -7.51 -23.55
N ASP A 44 -8.20 -8.65 -23.86
CA ASP A 44 -7.41 -9.44 -22.90
C ASP A 44 -6.22 -8.61 -22.35
N ARG A 45 -5.57 -7.82 -23.21
CA ARG A 45 -4.55 -6.87 -22.78
C ARG A 45 -5.10 -5.81 -21.81
N GLY A 46 -6.25 -5.22 -22.13
CA GLY A 46 -6.92 -4.25 -21.24
C GLY A 46 -7.29 -4.86 -19.90
N LEU A 47 -7.72 -6.12 -19.88
CA LEU A 47 -8.07 -6.85 -18.68
C LEU A 47 -6.83 -7.14 -17.81
N ALA A 48 -5.71 -7.55 -18.40
CA ALA A 48 -4.46 -7.72 -17.66
C ALA A 48 -3.98 -6.40 -16.99
N MET A 49 -4.20 -5.26 -17.67
CA MET A 49 -3.94 -3.93 -17.10
C MET A 49 -4.88 -3.60 -15.95
N VAL A 50 -6.17 -3.95 -16.03
CA VAL A 50 -7.14 -3.79 -14.91
C VAL A 50 -6.66 -4.58 -13.69
N HIS A 51 -6.28 -5.83 -13.88
CA HIS A 51 -5.78 -6.67 -12.79
C HIS A 51 -4.52 -6.12 -12.10
N SER A 52 -3.74 -5.31 -12.80
CA SER A 52 -2.54 -4.66 -12.27
C SER A 52 -2.76 -3.17 -11.94
N PHE A 53 -4.00 -2.71 -11.89
CA PHE A 53 -4.42 -1.32 -11.62
C PHE A 53 -3.74 -0.26 -12.50
N VAL A 54 -3.38 -0.63 -13.73
CA VAL A 54 -2.81 0.29 -14.74
C VAL A 54 -3.96 0.94 -15.55
N TYR A 55 -4.83 1.65 -14.85
CA TYR A 55 -6.12 2.12 -15.37
C TYR A 55 -6.05 3.06 -16.58
N PRO A 56 -5.14 4.06 -16.68
CA PRO A 56 -5.09 4.93 -17.86
C PRO A 56 -4.84 4.16 -19.16
N ASP A 57 -3.90 3.21 -19.15
CA ASP A 57 -3.58 2.38 -20.31
C ASP A 57 -4.67 1.34 -20.60
N SER A 58 -5.32 0.84 -19.55
CA SER A 58 -6.48 -0.07 -19.65
C SER A 58 -7.67 0.60 -20.37
N VAL A 59 -7.99 1.85 -20.03
CA VAL A 59 -9.01 2.65 -20.75
C VAL A 59 -8.68 2.73 -22.24
N GLN A 60 -7.42 2.99 -22.58
CA GLN A 60 -6.98 3.04 -23.98
C GLN A 60 -7.17 1.68 -24.67
N ALA A 61 -6.68 0.59 -24.07
CA ALA A 61 -6.77 -0.75 -24.66
C ALA A 61 -8.23 -1.18 -24.92
N PHE A 62 -9.15 -0.94 -23.97
CA PHE A 62 -10.57 -1.25 -24.18
C PHE A 62 -11.23 -0.30 -25.19
N THR A 63 -10.81 0.95 -25.28
CA THR A 63 -11.28 1.88 -26.31
C THR A 63 -10.83 1.41 -27.70
N GLU A 64 -9.59 0.94 -27.83
CA GLU A 64 -9.08 0.34 -29.06
C GLU A 64 -9.83 -0.97 -29.43
N ALA A 65 -10.20 -1.80 -28.43
CA ALA A 65 -11.02 -2.99 -28.66
C ALA A 65 -12.41 -2.63 -29.17
N ALA A 66 -13.06 -1.61 -28.57
CA ALA A 66 -14.37 -1.11 -29.04
C ALA A 66 -14.30 -0.46 -30.43
N ALA A 67 -13.19 0.20 -30.77
CA ALA A 67 -12.98 0.76 -32.10
C ALA A 67 -12.71 -0.33 -33.15
N ALA A 68 -12.00 -1.40 -32.79
CA ALA A 68 -11.72 -2.54 -33.66
C ALA A 68 -12.98 -3.38 -33.95
N ASP A 69 -13.87 -3.52 -32.98
CA ASP A 69 -15.18 -4.14 -33.14
C ASP A 69 -16.28 -3.31 -32.42
N PRO A 70 -16.98 -2.41 -33.12
CA PRO A 70 -18.03 -1.59 -32.50
C PRO A 70 -19.20 -2.40 -31.87
N GLN A 71 -19.34 -3.69 -32.21
CA GLN A 71 -20.31 -4.59 -31.61
C GLN A 71 -19.76 -5.36 -30.39
N CYS A 72 -18.53 -5.10 -29.99
CA CYS A 72 -17.91 -5.66 -28.80
C CYS A 72 -18.39 -4.90 -27.54
N THR A 73 -19.58 -5.21 -27.07
CA THR A 73 -20.22 -4.51 -25.94
C THR A 73 -19.46 -4.62 -24.64
N ILE A 74 -18.79 -5.76 -24.41
CA ILE A 74 -18.02 -5.99 -23.19
C ILE A 74 -16.78 -5.05 -23.10
N ALA A 75 -16.28 -4.53 -24.23
CA ALA A 75 -15.20 -3.54 -24.21
C ALA A 75 -15.64 -2.23 -23.53
N TYR A 76 -16.91 -1.84 -23.63
CA TYR A 76 -17.44 -0.69 -22.90
C TYR A 76 -17.54 -0.93 -21.39
N TRP A 77 -17.81 -2.16 -20.95
CA TRP A 77 -17.66 -2.54 -19.55
C TRP A 77 -16.20 -2.37 -19.11
N GLY A 78 -15.26 -2.82 -19.93
CA GLY A 78 -13.82 -2.64 -19.66
C GLY A 78 -13.43 -1.16 -19.49
N VAL A 79 -13.94 -0.27 -20.38
CA VAL A 79 -13.74 1.19 -20.22
C VAL A 79 -14.35 1.68 -18.90
N ALA A 80 -15.56 1.25 -18.55
CA ALA A 80 -16.25 1.69 -17.34
C ALA A 80 -15.51 1.29 -16.07
N ILE A 81 -15.08 0.02 -15.95
CA ILE A 81 -14.36 -0.47 -14.79
C ILE A 81 -12.99 0.20 -14.66
N SER A 82 -12.32 0.51 -15.77
CA SER A 82 -11.02 1.18 -15.82
C SER A 82 -11.10 2.68 -15.47
N ARG A 83 -12.28 3.28 -15.49
CA ARG A 83 -12.50 4.65 -15.02
C ARG A 83 -12.51 4.75 -13.49
N ARG A 84 -12.56 3.63 -12.80
CA ARG A 84 -12.50 3.55 -11.36
C ARG A 84 -11.03 3.59 -10.90
N PRO A 85 -10.57 4.62 -10.16
CA PRO A 85 -9.13 4.83 -9.91
C PRO A 85 -8.52 3.78 -8.97
N ASN A 86 -9.28 3.24 -8.02
CA ASN A 86 -8.90 2.11 -7.17
C ASN A 86 -10.17 1.51 -6.56
N PRO A 87 -10.48 0.22 -6.80
CA PRO A 87 -11.67 -0.42 -6.28
C PRO A 87 -11.69 -0.53 -4.74
N LEU A 88 -10.54 -0.48 -4.10
CA LEU A 88 -10.40 -0.60 -2.65
C LEU A 88 -10.57 0.73 -1.91
N ILE A 89 -10.74 1.86 -2.64
CA ILE A 89 -10.94 3.20 -2.04
C ILE A 89 -12.35 3.69 -2.33
N LEU A 90 -13.15 3.81 -1.29
CA LEU A 90 -14.53 4.32 -1.34
C LEU A 90 -14.67 5.55 -0.42
N PRO A 91 -15.60 6.47 -0.69
CA PRO A 91 -16.50 6.55 -1.85
C PRO A 91 -15.81 7.11 -3.11
N LEU A 92 -16.32 6.77 -4.30
CA LEU A 92 -15.82 7.30 -5.56
C LEU A 92 -16.35 8.72 -5.81
N ALA A 93 -15.52 9.60 -6.40
CA ALA A 93 -15.92 10.94 -6.79
C ALA A 93 -17.02 10.93 -7.87
N ALA A 94 -17.95 11.88 -7.81
CA ALA A 94 -19.08 11.95 -8.75
C ALA A 94 -18.65 12.03 -10.23
N ALA A 95 -17.55 12.73 -10.53
CA ALA A 95 -17.01 12.83 -11.89
C ALA A 95 -16.53 11.46 -12.44
N VAL A 96 -15.90 10.65 -11.60
CA VAL A 96 -15.45 9.29 -11.94
C VAL A 96 -16.66 8.42 -12.30
N LEU A 97 -17.72 8.48 -11.50
CA LEU A 97 -18.96 7.75 -11.71
C LEU A 97 -19.65 8.16 -13.02
N LYS A 98 -19.71 9.46 -13.33
CA LYS A 98 -20.29 9.97 -14.56
C LYS A 98 -19.56 9.42 -15.79
N ASN A 99 -18.24 9.50 -15.81
CA ASN A 99 -17.44 9.02 -16.95
C ASN A 99 -17.58 7.50 -17.16
N GLY A 100 -17.67 6.72 -16.08
CA GLY A 100 -17.95 5.28 -16.14
C GLY A 100 -19.35 4.98 -16.65
N TRP A 101 -20.36 5.74 -16.19
CA TRP A 101 -21.75 5.61 -16.61
C TRP A 101 -21.94 5.84 -18.12
N GLU A 102 -21.29 6.86 -18.68
CA GLU A 102 -21.36 7.13 -20.13
C GLU A 102 -20.87 5.92 -20.99
N ALA A 103 -19.83 5.21 -20.53
CA ALA A 103 -19.38 3.99 -21.20
C ALA A 103 -20.41 2.86 -21.06
N VAL A 104 -21.01 2.68 -19.88
CA VAL A 104 -22.06 1.69 -19.64
C VAL A 104 -23.26 1.92 -20.55
N GLU A 105 -23.74 3.16 -20.68
CA GLU A 105 -24.88 3.51 -21.55
C GLU A 105 -24.59 3.20 -23.03
N LYS A 106 -23.37 3.47 -23.51
CA LYS A 106 -22.96 3.07 -24.87
C LYS A 106 -23.03 1.55 -25.06
N GLY A 107 -22.49 0.78 -24.12
CA GLY A 107 -22.56 -0.68 -24.17
C GLY A 107 -23.98 -1.21 -24.10
N LYS A 108 -24.87 -0.62 -23.28
CA LYS A 108 -26.31 -0.97 -23.22
C LYS A 108 -27.04 -0.73 -24.54
N ALA A 109 -26.76 0.41 -25.18
CA ALA A 109 -27.41 0.78 -26.47
C ALA A 109 -27.08 -0.22 -27.59
N ILE A 110 -25.89 -0.81 -27.59
CA ILE A 110 -25.47 -1.82 -28.57
C ILE A 110 -26.13 -3.19 -28.27
N GLY A 111 -26.28 -3.55 -26.99
CA GLY A 111 -26.80 -4.83 -26.55
C GLY A 111 -25.75 -5.95 -26.50
N ALA A 112 -25.75 -6.73 -25.42
CA ALA A 112 -24.81 -7.84 -25.25
C ALA A 112 -25.21 -9.06 -26.08
N LYS A 113 -24.26 -9.70 -26.76
CA LYS A 113 -24.48 -10.85 -27.62
C LYS A 113 -24.63 -12.16 -26.83
N THR A 114 -23.97 -12.28 -25.69
CA THR A 114 -24.02 -13.46 -24.84
C THR A 114 -24.68 -13.16 -23.50
N GLU A 115 -25.21 -14.19 -22.83
CA GLU A 115 -25.80 -14.06 -21.48
C GLU A 115 -24.74 -13.62 -20.45
N ARG A 116 -23.55 -14.19 -20.53
CA ARG A 116 -22.40 -13.82 -19.68
C ARG A 116 -22.05 -12.34 -19.79
N GLU A 117 -22.02 -11.77 -20.99
CA GLU A 117 -21.75 -10.34 -21.19
C GLU A 117 -22.91 -9.45 -20.68
N ARG A 118 -24.16 -9.92 -20.71
CA ARG A 118 -25.31 -9.24 -20.10
C ARG A 118 -25.17 -9.18 -18.57
N ASP A 119 -24.76 -10.29 -17.96
CA ASP A 119 -24.68 -10.44 -16.51
C ASP A 119 -23.53 -9.62 -15.91
N CYS A 120 -22.49 -9.29 -16.68
CA CYS A 120 -21.41 -8.38 -16.27
C CYS A 120 -21.84 -6.91 -16.11
N LYS A 121 -23.09 -6.54 -16.41
CA LYS A 121 -23.61 -5.17 -16.36
C LYS A 121 -24.25 -4.85 -15.01
N VAL A 122 -23.49 -4.79 -13.94
CA VAL A 122 -24.03 -4.48 -12.61
C VAL A 122 -23.92 -2.99 -12.29
N ASP A 123 -25.06 -2.42 -11.85
CA ASP A 123 -25.18 -1.02 -11.44
C ASP A 123 -24.43 -0.73 -10.13
N GLN A 124 -23.61 0.34 -10.12
CA GLN A 124 -22.70 0.68 -9.03
C GLN A 124 -23.32 1.51 -7.90
N THR A 125 -24.61 1.64 -7.76
CA THR A 125 -25.21 2.70 -6.93
C THR A 125 -25.53 2.30 -5.48
N THR A 126 -25.61 1.01 -5.16
CA THR A 126 -25.72 0.49 -3.76
C THR A 126 -24.58 -0.48 -3.44
N ARG A 127 -23.58 -0.18 -3.67
CA ARG A 127 -22.32 -0.30 -4.44
C ARG A 127 -21.47 -1.49 -4.04
N GLY A 128 -20.94 -1.55 -2.88
CA GLY A 128 -20.02 -2.61 -2.50
C GLY A 128 -20.75 -3.95 -2.29
N LEU A 129 -21.70 -3.98 -1.36
CA LEU A 129 -22.43 -5.21 -1.01
C LEU A 129 -23.33 -5.72 -2.16
N ALA A 130 -23.92 -4.80 -2.95
CA ALA A 130 -24.70 -5.19 -4.12
C ALA A 130 -23.81 -5.76 -5.23
N TYR A 131 -22.62 -5.20 -5.41
CA TYR A 131 -21.62 -5.72 -6.35
C TYR A 131 -21.10 -7.09 -5.90
N GLU A 132 -20.73 -7.24 -4.62
CA GLU A 132 -20.35 -8.53 -4.05
C GLU A 132 -21.42 -9.60 -4.27
N LYS A 133 -22.68 -9.27 -3.96
CA LYS A 133 -23.81 -10.21 -4.17
C LYS A 133 -23.99 -10.58 -5.64
N ALA A 134 -23.87 -9.61 -6.55
CA ALA A 134 -23.97 -9.87 -7.98
C ALA A 134 -22.82 -10.75 -8.49
N MET A 135 -21.59 -10.50 -8.03
CA MET A 135 -20.44 -11.33 -8.36
C MET A 135 -20.57 -12.74 -7.76
N GLU A 136 -21.11 -12.89 -6.56
CA GLU A 136 -21.42 -14.20 -5.98
C GLU A 136 -22.40 -14.99 -6.85
N GLN A 137 -23.48 -14.35 -7.29
CA GLN A 137 -24.46 -14.98 -8.19
C GLN A 137 -23.84 -15.37 -9.54
N LEU A 138 -22.96 -14.53 -10.07
CA LEU A 138 -22.25 -14.81 -11.32
C LEU A 138 -21.36 -16.05 -11.19
N VAL A 139 -20.57 -16.14 -10.12
CA VAL A 139 -19.72 -17.32 -9.85
C VAL A 139 -20.55 -18.58 -9.61
N GLN A 140 -21.70 -18.48 -8.93
CA GLN A 140 -22.60 -19.62 -8.76
C GLN A 140 -23.18 -20.11 -10.10
N LYS A 141 -23.46 -19.20 -11.01
CA LYS A 141 -24.00 -19.51 -12.35
C LYS A 141 -22.92 -20.03 -13.31
N TYR A 142 -21.70 -19.55 -13.17
CA TYR A 142 -20.54 -19.89 -14.02
C TYR A 142 -19.36 -20.33 -13.15
N PRO A 143 -19.40 -21.53 -12.54
CA PRO A 143 -18.43 -21.94 -11.51
C PRO A 143 -17.00 -22.15 -12.04
N ASP A 144 -16.83 -22.30 -13.35
CA ASP A 144 -15.55 -22.46 -14.03
C ASP A 144 -14.97 -21.12 -14.53
N ASP A 145 -15.72 -20.01 -14.36
CA ASP A 145 -15.27 -18.68 -14.75
C ASP A 145 -14.30 -18.10 -13.72
N GLN A 146 -12.99 -18.28 -13.95
CA GLN A 146 -11.95 -17.84 -13.03
C GLN A 146 -11.82 -16.31 -12.99
N GLU A 147 -12.16 -15.61 -14.07
CA GLU A 147 -12.18 -14.14 -14.06
C GLU A 147 -13.33 -13.61 -13.19
N ALA A 148 -14.53 -14.17 -13.31
CA ALA A 148 -15.62 -13.83 -12.42
C ALA A 148 -15.28 -14.14 -10.96
N ALA A 149 -14.62 -15.27 -10.68
CA ALA A 149 -14.17 -15.65 -9.36
C ALA A 149 -13.12 -14.67 -8.81
N SER A 150 -12.18 -14.20 -9.62
CA SER A 150 -11.16 -13.22 -9.21
C SER A 150 -11.78 -11.87 -8.84
N PHE A 151 -12.76 -11.38 -9.61
CA PHE A 151 -13.50 -10.16 -9.28
C PHE A 151 -14.43 -10.32 -8.08
N TYR A 152 -14.98 -11.52 -7.85
CA TYR A 152 -15.72 -11.81 -6.62
C TYR A 152 -14.81 -11.73 -5.37
N ALA A 153 -13.63 -12.30 -5.45
CA ALA A 153 -12.64 -12.19 -4.37
C ALA A 153 -12.26 -10.72 -4.09
N LEU A 154 -12.07 -9.92 -5.14
CA LEU A 154 -11.82 -8.47 -4.99
C LEU A 154 -13.01 -7.76 -4.33
N ALA A 155 -14.25 -8.10 -4.71
CA ALA A 155 -15.46 -7.53 -4.10
C ALA A 155 -15.61 -7.87 -2.61
N LEU A 156 -15.22 -9.08 -2.21
CA LEU A 156 -15.14 -9.48 -0.80
C LEU A 156 -14.16 -8.61 -0.02
N ASN A 157 -12.97 -8.34 -0.57
CA ASN A 157 -11.99 -7.45 0.04
C ASN A 157 -12.50 -6.01 0.16
N GLU A 158 -13.20 -5.51 -0.88
CA GLU A 158 -13.77 -4.16 -0.91
C GLU A 158 -14.82 -3.94 0.19
N THR A 159 -15.51 -4.99 0.58
CA THR A 159 -16.62 -4.95 1.54
C THR A 159 -16.26 -5.52 2.90
N ALA A 160 -15.03 -5.94 3.11
CA ALA A 160 -14.52 -6.36 4.41
C ALA A 160 -14.47 -5.16 5.37
N LEU A 161 -14.89 -5.38 6.61
CA LEU A 161 -14.89 -4.32 7.63
C LEU A 161 -13.55 -4.34 8.38
N PRO A 162 -12.86 -3.19 8.53
CA PRO A 162 -11.60 -3.11 9.29
C PRO A 162 -11.72 -3.56 10.76
N SER A 163 -12.93 -3.57 11.29
CA SER A 163 -13.23 -4.04 12.66
C SER A 163 -13.49 -5.54 12.76
N ASP A 164 -13.64 -6.26 11.64
CA ASP A 164 -13.86 -7.73 11.65
C ASP A 164 -12.52 -8.48 11.80
N LYS A 165 -12.14 -8.76 13.03
CA LYS A 165 -10.95 -9.53 13.37
C LYS A 165 -11.07 -11.05 13.14
N SER A 166 -12.21 -11.53 12.64
CA SER A 166 -12.35 -12.91 12.17
C SER A 166 -11.76 -13.12 10.78
N TYR A 167 -11.57 -12.03 10.02
CA TYR A 167 -11.10 -12.02 8.63
C TYR A 167 -11.92 -12.95 7.72
N ALA A 168 -13.22 -13.09 7.99
CA ALA A 168 -14.07 -14.08 7.31
C ALA A 168 -14.13 -13.84 5.80
N LYS A 169 -14.24 -12.59 5.36
CA LYS A 169 -14.27 -12.24 3.93
C LYS A 169 -12.91 -12.40 3.28
N GLU A 170 -11.85 -12.00 3.94
CA GLU A 170 -10.46 -12.13 3.48
C GLU A 170 -10.08 -13.62 3.33
N LEU A 171 -10.43 -14.46 4.30
CA LEU A 171 -10.19 -15.90 4.21
C LEU A 171 -10.99 -16.56 3.08
N LYS A 172 -12.24 -16.14 2.86
CA LYS A 172 -13.06 -16.60 1.73
C LYS A 172 -12.47 -16.16 0.40
N ALA A 173 -12.07 -14.90 0.27
CA ALA A 173 -11.42 -14.35 -0.92
C ALA A 173 -10.10 -15.06 -1.22
N GLY A 174 -9.27 -15.24 -0.19
CA GLY A 174 -8.00 -15.95 -0.32
C GLY A 174 -8.14 -17.37 -0.83
N ALA A 175 -9.10 -18.13 -0.29
CA ALA A 175 -9.36 -19.50 -0.76
C ALA A 175 -9.78 -19.56 -2.25
N ILE A 176 -10.54 -18.58 -2.72
CA ILE A 176 -10.90 -18.44 -4.14
C ILE A 176 -9.66 -18.19 -5.00
N LEU A 177 -8.82 -17.22 -4.59
CA LEU A 177 -7.62 -16.82 -5.33
C LEU A 177 -6.55 -17.92 -5.34
N GLU A 178 -6.35 -18.61 -4.22
CA GLU A 178 -5.46 -19.77 -4.11
C GLU A 178 -5.89 -20.91 -5.07
N LYS A 179 -7.21 -21.15 -5.21
CA LYS A 179 -7.73 -22.12 -6.17
C LYS A 179 -7.44 -21.72 -7.62
N ILE A 180 -7.56 -20.42 -7.97
CA ILE A 180 -7.19 -19.92 -9.29
C ILE A 180 -5.71 -20.13 -9.55
N LEU A 181 -4.85 -19.79 -8.60
CA LEU A 181 -3.39 -19.93 -8.73
C LEU A 181 -2.92 -21.38 -8.86
N ALA A 182 -3.67 -22.34 -8.33
CA ALA A 182 -3.38 -23.76 -8.51
C ALA A 182 -3.45 -24.21 -9.98
N THR A 183 -4.30 -23.57 -10.79
CA THR A 183 -4.48 -23.89 -12.22
C THR A 183 -3.85 -22.86 -13.14
N GLN A 184 -3.79 -21.60 -12.71
CA GLN A 184 -3.20 -20.48 -13.43
C GLN A 184 -2.15 -19.76 -12.56
N PRO A 185 -0.98 -20.35 -12.34
CA PRO A 185 0.00 -19.83 -11.39
C PRO A 185 0.60 -18.47 -11.76
N ASN A 186 0.38 -17.98 -12.99
CA ASN A 186 0.81 -16.68 -13.49
C ASN A 186 -0.36 -15.72 -13.75
N HIS A 187 -1.51 -15.94 -13.12
CA HIS A 187 -2.64 -15.04 -13.26
C HIS A 187 -2.38 -13.74 -12.47
N PRO A 188 -2.20 -12.58 -13.14
CA PRO A 188 -1.78 -11.34 -12.49
C PRO A 188 -2.80 -10.85 -11.46
N GLY A 189 -4.11 -10.94 -11.75
CA GLY A 189 -5.17 -10.55 -10.83
C GLY A 189 -5.21 -11.41 -9.57
N ALA A 190 -5.05 -12.73 -9.70
CA ALA A 190 -5.07 -13.61 -8.55
C ALA A 190 -3.87 -13.38 -7.62
N LEU A 191 -2.66 -13.19 -8.17
CA LEU A 191 -1.47 -12.82 -7.38
C LEU A 191 -1.64 -11.47 -6.68
N HIS A 192 -2.09 -10.46 -7.43
CA HIS A 192 -2.30 -9.11 -6.93
C HIS A 192 -3.34 -9.07 -5.79
N TYR A 193 -4.52 -9.61 -6.07
CA TYR A 193 -5.64 -9.57 -5.12
C TYR A 193 -5.33 -10.40 -3.88
N LEU A 194 -4.54 -11.48 -3.99
CA LEU A 194 -4.11 -12.27 -2.84
C LEU A 194 -3.19 -11.48 -1.90
N ILE A 195 -2.31 -10.63 -2.44
CA ILE A 195 -1.48 -9.73 -1.63
C ILE A 195 -2.39 -8.78 -0.84
N HIS A 196 -3.36 -8.13 -1.48
CA HIS A 196 -4.31 -7.27 -0.78
C HIS A 196 -5.19 -8.03 0.22
N THR A 197 -5.64 -9.23 -0.13
CA THR A 197 -6.47 -10.09 0.73
C THR A 197 -5.79 -10.42 2.05
N TYR A 198 -4.49 -10.63 2.01
CA TYR A 198 -3.70 -11.02 3.17
C TYR A 198 -2.80 -9.90 3.71
N ASP A 199 -3.07 -8.63 3.34
CA ASP A 199 -2.33 -7.44 3.81
C ASP A 199 -2.74 -7.05 5.24
N TYR A 200 -2.80 -8.05 6.12
CA TYR A 200 -3.10 -7.94 7.55
C TYR A 200 -2.08 -8.76 8.34
N PRO A 201 -1.64 -8.29 9.53
CA PRO A 201 -0.57 -8.96 10.27
C PRO A 201 -0.76 -10.47 10.47
N PRO A 202 -1.96 -10.98 10.86
CA PRO A 202 -2.13 -12.42 11.05
C PRO A 202 -2.12 -13.24 9.76
N LEU A 203 -2.34 -12.61 8.60
CA LEU A 203 -2.49 -13.26 7.30
C LEU A 203 -1.29 -13.04 6.37
N ALA A 204 -0.43 -12.05 6.65
CA ALA A 204 0.63 -11.60 5.76
C ALA A 204 1.58 -12.72 5.29
N GLN A 205 1.88 -13.70 6.16
CA GLN A 205 2.73 -14.84 5.80
C GLN A 205 2.15 -15.67 4.65
N ARG A 206 0.82 -15.74 4.51
CA ARG A 206 0.14 -16.46 3.42
C ARG A 206 0.30 -15.77 2.06
N ALA A 207 0.53 -14.45 2.05
CA ALA A 207 0.75 -13.68 0.82
C ALA A 207 2.18 -13.77 0.29
N LEU A 208 3.15 -14.31 1.05
CA LEU A 208 4.58 -14.20 0.73
C LEU A 208 4.94 -14.84 -0.63
N GLU A 209 4.35 -15.99 -0.97
CA GLU A 209 4.59 -16.64 -2.26
C GLU A 209 4.08 -15.78 -3.43
N ALA A 210 2.87 -15.23 -3.30
CA ALA A 210 2.30 -14.32 -4.30
C ALA A 210 3.14 -13.05 -4.44
N ALA A 211 3.59 -12.47 -3.32
CA ALA A 211 4.46 -11.30 -3.30
C ALA A 211 5.79 -11.56 -4.02
N ASN A 212 6.43 -12.69 -3.76
CA ASN A 212 7.70 -13.06 -4.40
C ASN A 212 7.56 -13.27 -5.92
N LYS A 213 6.36 -13.54 -6.42
CA LYS A 213 6.12 -13.91 -7.82
C LYS A 213 5.50 -12.78 -8.66
N TYR A 214 4.66 -11.94 -8.07
CA TYR A 214 3.81 -11.02 -8.82
C TYR A 214 4.59 -10.01 -9.67
N ALA A 215 5.68 -9.46 -9.14
CA ALA A 215 6.52 -8.51 -9.86
C ALA A 215 7.12 -9.11 -11.16
N ASP A 216 7.43 -10.41 -11.17
CA ASP A 216 7.97 -11.10 -12.33
C ASP A 216 6.89 -11.47 -13.36
N VAL A 217 5.63 -11.62 -12.92
CA VAL A 217 4.50 -11.90 -13.81
C VAL A 217 4.03 -10.66 -14.56
N ALA A 218 4.09 -9.48 -13.93
CA ALA A 218 3.67 -8.23 -14.54
C ALA A 218 4.77 -7.13 -14.43
N PRO A 219 5.97 -7.35 -14.98
CA PRO A 219 7.14 -6.48 -14.77
C PRO A 219 7.01 -5.08 -15.36
N ALA A 220 6.11 -4.87 -16.34
CA ALA A 220 5.85 -3.54 -16.91
C ALA A 220 4.88 -2.69 -16.07
N ALA A 221 4.10 -3.31 -15.17
CA ALA A 221 3.16 -2.60 -14.34
C ALA A 221 3.85 -2.03 -13.09
N GLN A 222 3.90 -0.70 -12.95
CA GLN A 222 4.51 -0.05 -11.78
C GLN A 222 3.87 -0.54 -10.48
N HIS A 223 2.54 -0.73 -10.45
CA HIS A 223 1.84 -1.19 -9.28
C HIS A 223 2.19 -2.64 -8.92
N ALA A 224 2.40 -3.52 -9.91
CA ALA A 224 2.85 -4.89 -9.67
C ALA A 224 4.26 -4.97 -9.07
N GLN A 225 5.12 -4.00 -9.39
CA GLN A 225 6.45 -3.88 -8.78
C GLN A 225 6.37 -3.37 -7.33
N HIS A 226 5.35 -2.57 -6.98
CA HIS A 226 5.14 -2.03 -5.64
C HIS A 226 4.47 -3.05 -4.69
N MET A 227 3.45 -3.76 -5.15
CA MET A 227 2.58 -4.59 -4.30
C MET A 227 3.30 -5.59 -3.39
N PRO A 228 4.40 -6.25 -3.79
CA PRO A 228 5.16 -7.10 -2.88
C PRO A 228 5.59 -6.40 -1.60
N SER A 229 5.84 -5.08 -1.64
CA SER A 229 6.29 -4.31 -0.48
C SER A 229 5.24 -4.22 0.64
N HIS A 230 3.95 -4.37 0.35
CA HIS A 230 2.90 -4.50 1.37
C HIS A 230 3.18 -5.72 2.27
N THR A 231 3.31 -6.90 1.66
CA THR A 231 3.64 -8.13 2.38
C THR A 231 5.01 -8.06 3.06
N TYR A 232 6.04 -7.54 2.37
CA TYR A 232 7.38 -7.44 2.93
C TYR A 232 7.43 -6.52 4.15
N SER A 233 6.73 -5.39 4.13
CA SER A 233 6.66 -4.48 5.27
C SER A 233 5.91 -5.09 6.45
N MET A 234 4.81 -5.82 6.21
CA MET A 234 4.08 -6.56 7.25
C MET A 234 4.94 -7.64 7.93
N LEU A 235 5.86 -8.25 7.19
CA LEU A 235 6.75 -9.30 7.67
C LEU A 235 8.11 -8.76 8.17
N GLY A 236 8.36 -7.45 8.07
CA GLY A 236 9.63 -6.83 8.44
C GLY A 236 10.79 -7.23 7.52
N LEU A 237 10.50 -7.55 6.26
CA LEU A 237 11.46 -7.88 5.18
C LEU A 237 11.87 -6.58 4.46
N TRP A 238 12.60 -5.72 5.16
CA TRP A 238 12.82 -4.33 4.77
C TRP A 238 13.63 -4.16 3.49
N GLN A 239 14.67 -4.98 3.29
CA GLN A 239 15.49 -4.91 2.08
C GLN A 239 14.65 -5.21 0.83
N GLN A 240 13.79 -6.23 0.87
CA GLN A 240 12.89 -6.58 -0.21
C GLN A 240 11.86 -5.46 -0.48
N SER A 241 11.38 -4.79 0.58
CA SER A 241 10.49 -3.64 0.44
C SER A 241 11.16 -2.48 -0.30
N VAL A 242 12.41 -2.15 0.02
CA VAL A 242 13.19 -1.12 -0.70
C VAL A 242 13.37 -1.48 -2.18
N GLU A 243 13.77 -2.71 -2.47
CA GLU A 243 14.00 -3.19 -3.84
C GLU A 243 12.73 -3.16 -4.68
N SER A 244 11.61 -3.61 -4.12
CA SER A 244 10.29 -3.59 -4.75
C SER A 244 9.89 -2.16 -5.12
N ASN A 245 9.96 -1.23 -4.19
CA ASN A 245 9.60 0.17 -4.43
C ASN A 245 10.58 0.88 -5.39
N GLY A 246 11.87 0.53 -5.35
CA GLY A 246 12.86 1.03 -6.32
C GLY A 246 12.50 0.66 -7.75
N LYS A 247 12.14 -0.60 -8.01
CA LYS A 247 11.67 -1.06 -9.33
C LYS A 247 10.37 -0.38 -9.74
N SER A 248 9.43 -0.24 -8.80
CA SER A 248 8.15 0.42 -9.05
C SER A 248 8.33 1.87 -9.46
N ARG A 249 9.20 2.61 -8.77
CA ARG A 249 9.50 4.02 -9.09
C ARG A 249 10.02 4.19 -10.50
N MET A 250 10.97 3.35 -10.95
CA MET A 250 11.47 3.40 -12.33
C MET A 250 10.33 3.25 -13.35
N ARG A 251 9.41 2.31 -13.14
CA ARG A 251 8.25 2.12 -14.02
C ARG A 251 7.26 3.29 -13.94
N ALA A 252 7.07 3.85 -12.75
CA ALA A 252 6.23 5.04 -12.54
C ALA A 252 6.77 6.26 -13.28
N GLU A 253 8.08 6.50 -13.24
CA GLU A 253 8.76 7.58 -13.99
C GLU A 253 8.58 7.42 -15.50
N GLU A 254 8.78 6.21 -16.04
CA GLU A 254 8.56 5.89 -17.46
C GLU A 254 7.10 6.17 -17.88
N GLN A 255 6.15 5.77 -17.05
CA GLN A 255 4.71 6.00 -17.30
C GLN A 255 4.37 7.49 -17.20
N ALA A 256 4.89 8.19 -16.21
CA ALA A 256 4.66 9.62 -16.02
C ALA A 256 5.22 10.45 -17.18
N ALA A 257 6.42 10.14 -17.64
CA ALA A 257 7.03 10.82 -18.80
C ALA A 257 6.15 10.72 -20.06
N ARG A 258 5.45 9.60 -20.24
CA ARG A 258 4.54 9.36 -21.36
C ARG A 258 3.17 10.01 -21.19
N LEU A 259 2.55 9.87 -19.98
CA LEU A 259 1.15 10.27 -19.75
C LEU A 259 1.02 11.71 -19.21
N TRP A 260 1.99 12.17 -18.43
CA TRP A 260 1.95 13.46 -17.74
C TRP A 260 3.30 14.18 -17.81
N PRO A 261 3.77 14.59 -19.00
CA PRO A 261 5.05 15.28 -19.15
C PRO A 261 5.20 16.46 -18.19
N GLY A 262 6.28 16.46 -17.40
CA GLY A 262 6.55 17.51 -16.41
C GLY A 262 5.79 17.36 -15.06
N ALA A 263 5.13 16.22 -14.83
CA ALA A 263 4.53 15.86 -13.55
C ALA A 263 5.05 14.49 -13.09
N ALA A 264 5.09 14.27 -11.77
CA ALA A 264 5.40 12.96 -11.21
C ALA A 264 4.20 12.01 -11.34
N HIS A 265 4.48 10.72 -11.29
CA HIS A 265 3.43 9.71 -11.23
C HIS A 265 2.61 9.88 -9.93
N PRO A 266 1.27 9.77 -9.98
CA PRO A 266 0.43 9.95 -8.79
C PRO A 266 0.78 9.03 -7.62
N SER A 267 1.26 7.80 -7.89
CA SER A 267 1.67 6.85 -6.86
C SER A 267 3.11 7.03 -6.37
N GLU A 268 3.90 7.93 -6.96
CA GLU A 268 5.30 8.17 -6.56
C GLU A 268 5.45 8.48 -5.07
N PRO A 269 4.62 9.38 -4.48
CA PRO A 269 4.72 9.66 -3.04
C PRO A 269 4.47 8.45 -2.15
N HIS A 270 3.60 7.55 -2.57
CA HIS A 270 3.28 6.32 -1.86
C HIS A 270 4.45 5.31 -1.90
N HIS A 271 5.11 5.17 -3.05
CA HIS A 271 6.30 4.33 -3.18
C HIS A 271 7.48 4.86 -2.34
N LEU A 272 7.62 6.20 -2.28
CA LEU A 272 8.64 6.85 -1.46
C LEU A 272 8.43 6.59 0.03
N ASP A 273 7.16 6.62 0.51
CA ASP A 273 6.84 6.34 1.92
C ASP A 273 7.22 4.92 2.33
N PHE A 274 6.87 3.90 1.52
CA PHE A 274 7.27 2.52 1.81
C PHE A 274 8.78 2.31 1.80
N ALA A 275 9.48 2.88 0.83
CA ALA A 275 10.93 2.75 0.72
C ALA A 275 11.65 3.47 1.86
N GLU A 276 11.22 4.69 2.19
CA GLU A 276 11.78 5.48 3.29
C GLU A 276 11.57 4.80 4.64
N TYR A 277 10.35 4.29 4.89
CA TYR A 277 10.04 3.52 6.08
C TYR A 277 10.99 2.33 6.25
N ALA A 278 11.18 1.53 5.19
CA ALA A 278 12.05 0.37 5.24
C ALA A 278 13.53 0.74 5.47
N LEU A 279 14.02 1.82 4.83
CA LEU A 279 15.39 2.32 5.03
C LEU A 279 15.63 2.76 6.47
N LEU A 280 14.66 3.44 7.10
CA LEU A 280 14.76 3.86 8.50
C LEU A 280 14.84 2.66 9.45
N GLN A 281 14.11 1.57 9.18
CA GLN A 281 14.19 0.36 9.99
C GLN A 281 15.56 -0.33 9.88
N MET A 282 16.25 -0.20 8.76
CA MET A 282 17.61 -0.74 8.57
C MET A 282 18.71 0.23 9.05
N GLY A 283 18.37 1.42 9.55
CA GLY A 283 19.34 2.45 9.93
C GLY A 283 20.06 3.10 8.75
N LYS A 284 19.50 3.03 7.54
CA LYS A 284 20.03 3.66 6.30
C LYS A 284 19.50 5.09 6.17
N GLU A 285 19.90 5.94 7.11
CA GLU A 285 19.36 7.28 7.28
C GLU A 285 19.70 8.23 6.14
N GLN A 286 20.88 8.11 5.54
CA GLN A 286 21.30 8.97 4.42
C GLN A 286 20.42 8.70 3.19
N GLN A 287 20.15 7.43 2.90
CA GLN A 287 19.26 7.05 1.81
C GLN A 287 17.80 7.46 2.10
N ALA A 288 17.33 7.28 3.34
CA ALA A 288 16.01 7.74 3.76
C ALA A 288 15.86 9.26 3.62
N ARG A 289 16.90 10.04 3.98
CA ARG A 289 16.96 11.49 3.81
C ARG A 289 16.82 11.90 2.34
N GLN A 290 17.51 11.20 1.44
CA GLN A 290 17.40 11.44 0.00
C GLN A 290 15.95 11.26 -0.47
N LEU A 291 15.28 10.16 -0.09
CA LEU A 291 13.89 9.93 -0.48
C LEU A 291 12.92 10.97 0.10
N ARG A 292 13.16 11.43 1.36
CA ARG A 292 12.44 12.55 1.95
C ARG A 292 12.59 13.83 1.12
N ASP A 293 13.80 14.14 0.71
CA ASP A 293 14.08 15.36 -0.07
C ASP A 293 13.46 15.27 -1.47
N GLU A 294 13.47 14.09 -2.10
CA GLU A 294 12.77 13.80 -3.35
C GLU A 294 11.24 13.97 -3.18
N SER A 295 10.65 13.41 -2.12
CA SER A 295 9.22 13.60 -1.81
C SER A 295 8.86 15.08 -1.65
N ASN A 296 9.72 15.87 -0.98
CA ASN A 296 9.52 17.30 -0.80
C ASN A 296 9.67 18.08 -2.12
N ALA A 297 10.42 17.58 -3.07
CA ALA A 297 10.64 18.21 -4.37
C ALA A 297 9.45 18.03 -5.33
N ILE A 298 8.57 17.08 -5.12
CA ILE A 298 7.38 16.86 -5.97
C ILE A 298 6.45 18.06 -5.87
N LYS A 299 6.24 18.76 -7.00
CA LYS A 299 5.39 19.96 -7.10
C LYS A 299 4.10 19.73 -7.88
N LYS A 300 4.10 18.74 -8.78
CA LYS A 300 2.98 18.45 -9.66
C LYS A 300 2.84 16.95 -9.84
N LEU A 301 1.61 16.47 -9.77
CA LEU A 301 1.24 15.07 -10.00
C LEU A 301 0.35 14.95 -11.23
N GLY A 302 0.34 13.80 -11.87
CA GLY A 302 -0.49 13.53 -13.04
C GLY A 302 -1.99 13.64 -12.75
N PHE A 303 -2.41 13.21 -11.56
CA PHE A 303 -3.76 13.42 -10.99
C PHE A 303 -3.71 13.25 -9.47
N ASP A 304 -4.80 13.66 -8.79
CA ASP A 304 -4.91 13.63 -7.34
C ASP A 304 -5.69 12.40 -6.85
N PHE A 305 -5.15 11.70 -5.87
CA PHE A 305 -5.86 10.72 -5.07
C PHE A 305 -5.27 10.71 -3.64
N LEU A 306 -5.88 9.96 -2.71
CA LEU A 306 -5.48 10.00 -1.29
C LEU A 306 -3.97 9.72 -1.08
N GLY A 307 -3.41 8.67 -1.70
CA GLY A 307 -1.99 8.32 -1.58
C GLY A 307 -1.03 9.39 -2.06
N SER A 308 -1.49 10.27 -2.98
CA SER A 308 -0.71 11.43 -3.45
C SER A 308 -0.50 12.50 -2.35
N TYR A 309 -1.28 12.47 -1.28
CA TYR A 309 -1.23 13.42 -0.17
C TYR A 309 -0.73 12.79 1.13
N THR A 310 -1.06 11.51 1.40
CA THR A 310 -0.57 10.82 2.60
C THR A 310 0.93 10.61 2.56
N GLY A 311 1.52 10.21 1.44
CA GLY A 311 2.96 10.03 1.30
C GLY A 311 3.76 11.31 1.61
N PRO A 312 3.47 12.47 0.99
CA PRO A 312 4.15 13.72 1.30
C PRO A 312 3.99 14.21 2.76
N ALA A 313 2.96 13.77 3.46
CA ALA A 313 2.79 14.04 4.89
C ALA A 313 3.56 13.00 5.75
N ALA A 314 3.48 11.73 5.38
CA ALA A 314 4.06 10.62 6.15
C ALA A 314 5.59 10.60 6.08
N VAL A 315 6.19 10.78 4.90
CA VAL A 315 7.64 10.72 4.70
C VAL A 315 8.41 11.68 5.63
N PRO A 316 8.17 13.00 5.65
CA PRO A 316 8.89 13.89 6.57
C PRO A 316 8.53 13.64 8.04
N ALA A 317 7.29 13.24 8.34
CA ALA A 317 6.84 12.95 9.69
C ALA A 317 7.56 11.70 10.25
N ARG A 318 7.58 10.61 9.49
CA ARG A 318 8.26 9.36 9.84
C ARG A 318 9.77 9.57 9.97
N PHE A 319 10.38 10.31 9.04
CA PHE A 319 11.79 10.63 9.08
C PHE A 319 12.18 11.33 10.40
N ALA A 320 11.36 12.25 10.90
CA ALA A 320 11.62 12.93 12.15
C ALA A 320 11.33 12.04 13.38
N LEU A 321 10.18 11.35 13.41
CA LEU A 321 9.73 10.55 14.54
C LEU A 321 10.62 9.32 14.79
N GLU A 322 10.95 8.55 13.74
CA GLU A 322 11.81 7.36 13.84
C GLU A 322 13.22 7.68 14.37
N ARG A 323 13.71 8.87 14.09
CA ARG A 323 14.99 9.38 14.57
C ARG A 323 14.91 10.08 15.94
N GLN A 324 13.71 10.22 16.49
CA GLN A 324 13.45 11.03 17.70
C GLN A 324 13.95 12.48 17.58
N ALA A 325 13.93 13.02 16.38
CA ALA A 325 14.31 14.41 16.10
C ALA A 325 13.15 15.36 16.45
N TRP A 326 12.87 15.50 17.75
CA TRP A 326 11.64 16.15 18.24
C TRP A 326 11.45 17.58 17.76
N ASN A 327 12.53 18.36 17.69
CA ASN A 327 12.48 19.73 17.16
C ASN A 327 12.17 19.75 15.65
N GLU A 328 12.70 18.78 14.90
CA GLU A 328 12.38 18.63 13.47
C GLU A 328 10.90 18.26 13.30
N ALA A 329 10.39 17.31 14.10
CA ALA A 329 8.99 16.94 14.09
C ALA A 329 8.05 18.11 14.45
N ALA A 330 8.38 18.89 15.49
CA ALA A 330 7.61 20.07 15.89
C ALA A 330 7.60 21.19 14.83
N GLY A 331 8.66 21.27 14.02
CA GLY A 331 8.82 22.29 12.96
C GLY A 331 8.29 21.87 11.58
N LEU A 332 7.63 20.71 11.43
CA LEU A 332 7.09 20.28 10.15
C LEU A 332 6.02 21.26 9.63
N GLU A 333 6.08 21.56 8.34
CA GLU A 333 5.10 22.45 7.70
C GLU A 333 3.90 21.65 7.18
N PRO A 334 2.67 21.93 7.67
CA PRO A 334 1.47 21.29 7.16
C PRO A 334 1.24 21.63 5.70
N ARG A 335 0.94 20.63 4.89
CA ARG A 335 0.52 20.82 3.50
C ARG A 335 -0.99 20.77 3.43
N GLY A 336 -1.62 21.87 3.01
CA GLY A 336 -3.07 21.91 2.80
C GLY A 336 -3.51 20.84 1.79
N SER A 337 -4.59 20.14 2.12
CA SER A 337 -5.10 19.02 1.34
C SER A 337 -6.63 18.99 1.34
N GLN A 338 -7.23 18.43 0.29
CA GLN A 338 -8.64 18.07 0.30
C GLN A 338 -8.93 16.81 1.16
N PHE A 339 -7.89 16.19 1.74
CA PHE A 339 -7.96 14.98 2.56
C PHE A 339 -7.54 15.31 4.00
N PRO A 340 -8.49 15.58 4.92
CA PRO A 340 -8.18 15.94 6.30
C PRO A 340 -7.30 14.91 7.02
N GLN A 341 -7.46 13.61 6.71
CA GLN A 341 -6.65 12.53 7.27
C GLN A 341 -5.17 12.60 6.85
N ALA A 342 -4.85 13.17 5.70
CA ALA A 342 -3.47 13.38 5.29
C ALA A 342 -2.82 14.53 6.07
N GLU A 343 -3.55 15.63 6.27
CA GLU A 343 -3.07 16.75 7.10
C GLU A 343 -2.84 16.32 8.56
N ALA A 344 -3.72 15.47 9.10
CA ALA A 344 -3.64 14.96 10.46
C ALA A 344 -2.29 14.28 10.77
N ILE A 345 -1.67 13.62 9.79
CA ILE A 345 -0.34 13.00 9.93
C ILE A 345 0.71 14.04 10.37
N THR A 346 0.73 15.20 9.74
CA THR A 346 1.68 16.27 10.07
C THR A 346 1.39 16.87 11.44
N TYR A 347 0.13 17.16 11.76
CA TYR A 347 -0.23 17.70 13.08
C TYR A 347 0.03 16.71 14.20
N PHE A 348 -0.16 15.42 13.98
CA PHE A 348 0.22 14.38 14.93
C PHE A 348 1.73 14.38 15.20
N ALA A 349 2.56 14.41 14.15
CA ALA A 349 4.01 14.44 14.29
C ALA A 349 4.48 15.71 15.05
N ARG A 350 3.87 16.87 14.75
CA ARG A 350 4.13 18.14 15.45
C ARG A 350 3.74 18.08 16.93
N ALA A 351 2.59 17.48 17.24
CA ALA A 351 2.12 17.31 18.62
C ALA A 351 3.11 16.44 19.43
N ILE A 352 3.50 15.28 18.88
CA ILE A 352 4.51 14.41 19.51
C ILE A 352 5.84 15.14 19.66
N GLY A 353 6.33 15.80 18.59
CA GLY A 353 7.58 16.56 18.59
C GLY A 353 7.59 17.68 19.64
N SER A 354 6.52 18.46 19.72
CA SER A 354 6.38 19.54 20.70
C SER A 354 6.32 19.01 22.14
N ALA A 355 5.52 17.98 22.41
CA ALA A 355 5.41 17.39 23.76
C ALA A 355 6.73 16.80 24.22
N ARG A 356 7.41 16.01 23.37
CA ARG A 356 8.68 15.37 23.63
C ARG A 356 9.85 16.38 23.66
N GLY A 357 9.73 17.48 22.94
CA GLY A 357 10.67 18.61 22.93
C GLY A 357 10.52 19.56 24.13
N GLY A 358 9.60 19.27 25.08
CA GLY A 358 9.41 20.04 26.30
C GLY A 358 8.46 21.24 26.17
N ASN A 359 7.65 21.31 25.12
CA ASN A 359 6.67 22.38 24.91
C ASN A 359 5.23 21.80 24.85
N PRO A 360 4.64 21.36 25.98
CA PRO A 360 3.30 20.78 26.01
C PRO A 360 2.20 21.77 25.60
N LEU A 361 2.41 23.09 25.74
CA LEU A 361 1.42 24.08 25.30
C LEU A 361 1.32 24.15 23.77
N ALA A 362 2.44 24.10 23.06
CA ALA A 362 2.41 23.98 21.60
C ALA A 362 1.77 22.66 21.15
N ALA A 363 2.06 21.56 21.84
CA ALA A 363 1.44 20.27 21.56
C ALA A 363 -0.08 20.28 21.74
N ASP A 364 -0.61 20.96 22.77
CA ASP A 364 -2.06 21.15 22.97
C ASP A 364 -2.72 21.89 21.77
N GLN A 365 -2.02 22.86 21.16
CA GLN A 365 -2.50 23.55 19.97
C GLN A 365 -2.61 22.62 18.74
N GLU A 366 -1.62 21.76 18.56
CA GLU A 366 -1.63 20.77 17.46
C GLU A 366 -2.76 19.73 17.66
N VAL A 367 -3.00 19.29 18.89
CA VAL A 367 -4.17 18.43 19.21
C VAL A 367 -5.49 19.15 18.91
N GLY A 368 -5.56 20.47 19.11
CA GLY A 368 -6.70 21.30 18.70
C GLY A 368 -6.96 21.19 17.19
N LYS A 369 -5.90 21.18 16.36
CA LYS A 369 -6.00 20.98 14.90
C LYS A 369 -6.47 19.58 14.54
N LEU A 370 -5.94 18.56 15.18
CA LEU A 370 -6.41 17.18 14.99
C LEU A 370 -7.90 17.05 15.28
N LYS A 371 -8.40 17.72 16.34
CA LYS A 371 -9.83 17.74 16.68
C LYS A 371 -10.70 18.39 15.61
N GLU A 372 -10.24 19.50 15.00
CA GLU A 372 -10.92 20.14 13.87
C GLU A 372 -11.00 19.20 12.65
N LEU A 373 -9.89 18.54 12.31
CA LEU A 373 -9.82 17.60 11.19
C LEU A 373 -10.70 16.37 11.41
N ARG A 374 -10.69 15.80 12.63
CA ARG A 374 -11.58 14.71 13.00
C ARG A 374 -13.05 15.08 12.83
N ALA A 375 -13.47 16.26 13.31
CA ALA A 375 -14.84 16.74 13.15
C ALA A 375 -15.23 16.92 11.67
N ALA A 376 -14.30 17.36 10.81
CA ALA A 376 -14.53 17.45 9.37
C ALA A 376 -14.76 16.06 8.74
N LEU A 377 -14.01 15.04 9.15
CA LEU A 377 -14.17 13.65 8.71
C LEU A 377 -15.51 13.06 9.17
N GLU A 378 -15.90 13.29 10.44
CA GLU A 378 -17.21 12.86 10.96
C GLU A 378 -18.37 13.49 10.16
N LYS A 379 -18.29 14.79 9.90
CA LYS A 379 -19.28 15.51 9.07
C LYS A 379 -19.37 14.96 7.65
N ALA A 380 -18.24 14.44 7.11
CA ALA A 380 -18.17 13.81 5.81
C ALA A 380 -18.56 12.31 5.82
N ASN A 381 -19.02 11.77 6.95
CA ASN A 381 -19.33 10.34 7.18
C ASN A 381 -18.13 9.41 6.90
N GLN A 382 -16.90 9.88 7.16
CA GLN A 382 -15.66 9.11 7.01
C GLN A 382 -15.21 8.56 8.37
N SER A 383 -16.03 7.70 8.98
CA SER A 383 -15.87 7.19 10.36
C SER A 383 -14.52 6.50 10.59
N TYR A 384 -14.06 5.68 9.63
CA TYR A 384 -12.75 5.03 9.71
C TYR A 384 -11.61 6.06 9.87
N TRP A 385 -11.58 7.09 9.04
CA TRP A 385 -10.52 8.11 9.11
C TRP A 385 -10.65 8.99 10.35
N ALA A 386 -11.87 9.26 10.81
CA ALA A 386 -12.09 9.96 12.08
C ALA A 386 -11.53 9.17 13.27
N GLU A 387 -11.67 7.83 13.27
CA GLU A 387 -11.08 6.94 14.26
C GLU A 387 -9.55 6.95 14.20
N GLN A 388 -8.94 6.93 13.01
CA GLN A 388 -7.48 7.02 12.89
C GLN A 388 -6.94 8.35 13.47
N VAL A 389 -7.65 9.46 13.28
CA VAL A 389 -7.28 10.75 13.91
C VAL A 389 -7.50 10.73 15.42
N GLU A 390 -8.54 10.04 15.93
CA GLU A 390 -8.73 9.86 17.38
C GLU A 390 -7.59 9.11 18.03
N ILE A 391 -7.08 8.03 17.41
CA ILE A 391 -5.89 7.30 17.86
C ILE A 391 -4.69 8.25 17.99
N GLN A 392 -4.47 9.09 16.97
CA GLN A 392 -3.39 10.09 16.99
C GLN A 392 -3.57 11.13 18.11
N MET A 393 -4.80 11.60 18.33
CA MET A 393 -5.12 12.55 19.41
C MET A 393 -4.86 11.95 20.78
N LEU A 394 -5.29 10.72 21.03
CA LEU A 394 -5.04 10.01 22.29
C LEU A 394 -3.53 9.84 22.55
N ALA A 395 -2.77 9.42 21.56
CA ALA A 395 -1.33 9.25 21.69
C ALA A 395 -0.59 10.59 21.94
N ALA A 396 -0.98 11.66 21.26
CA ALA A 396 -0.45 12.99 21.49
C ALA A 396 -0.79 13.48 22.91
N SER A 397 -2.05 13.31 23.35
CA SER A 397 -2.49 13.66 24.71
C SER A 397 -1.72 12.90 25.79
N ALA A 398 -1.34 11.65 25.53
CA ALA A 398 -0.50 10.87 26.43
C ALA A 398 0.89 11.52 26.64
N TRP A 399 1.55 11.93 25.58
CA TRP A 399 2.85 12.58 25.68
C TRP A 399 2.76 14.00 26.28
N ILE A 400 1.65 14.70 26.06
CA ILE A 400 1.36 15.98 26.73
C ILE A 400 1.21 15.78 28.24
N ALA A 401 0.44 14.77 28.67
CA ALA A 401 0.29 14.44 30.08
C ALA A 401 1.62 14.02 30.73
N GLN A 402 2.43 13.21 30.01
CA GLN A 402 3.79 12.85 30.44
C GLN A 402 4.67 14.09 30.63
N ALA A 403 4.69 15.03 29.69
CA ALA A 403 5.45 16.26 29.77
C ALA A 403 4.99 17.16 30.94
N LYS A 404 3.71 17.09 31.32
CA LYS A 404 3.15 17.79 32.49
C LYS A 404 3.35 17.03 33.81
N GLY A 405 4.03 15.87 33.82
CA GLY A 405 4.27 15.04 34.99
C GLY A 405 3.06 14.18 35.45
N GLN A 406 2.00 14.11 34.64
CA GLN A 406 0.76 13.37 34.93
C GLN A 406 0.89 11.91 34.43
N LYS A 407 1.75 11.13 35.11
CA LYS A 407 2.22 9.82 34.63
C LYS A 407 1.09 8.80 34.43
N GLU A 408 0.15 8.70 35.37
CA GLU A 408 -0.97 7.76 35.33
C GLU A 408 -1.93 8.11 34.19
N GLU A 409 -2.19 9.40 33.96
CA GLU A 409 -3.04 9.88 32.90
C GLU A 409 -2.38 9.66 31.52
N ALA A 410 -1.06 9.86 31.43
CA ALA A 410 -0.29 9.56 30.23
C ALA A 410 -0.44 8.08 29.81
N VAL A 411 -0.28 7.15 30.75
CA VAL A 411 -0.47 5.71 30.50
C VAL A 411 -1.91 5.40 30.09
N LYS A 412 -2.91 6.02 30.75
CA LYS A 412 -4.32 5.82 30.43
C LYS A 412 -4.62 6.23 28.98
N PHE A 413 -4.19 7.41 28.55
CA PHE A 413 -4.37 7.88 27.17
C PHE A 413 -3.66 7.00 26.14
N MET A 414 -2.39 6.63 26.40
CA MET A 414 -1.63 5.83 25.46
C MET A 414 -2.18 4.40 25.34
N ARG A 415 -2.66 3.82 26.45
CA ARG A 415 -3.31 2.52 26.41
C ARG A 415 -4.62 2.57 25.62
N ALA A 416 -5.42 3.63 25.80
CA ALA A 416 -6.63 3.83 25.00
C ALA A 416 -6.31 3.95 23.50
N ALA A 417 -5.23 4.66 23.13
CA ALA A 417 -4.78 4.74 21.74
C ALA A 417 -4.38 3.37 21.19
N ALA A 418 -3.60 2.59 21.96
CA ALA A 418 -3.13 1.27 21.57
C ALA A 418 -4.27 0.26 21.45
N ASP A 419 -5.22 0.26 22.39
CA ASP A 419 -6.38 -0.63 22.36
C ASP A 419 -7.32 -0.29 21.19
N LEU A 420 -7.47 1.00 20.86
CA LEU A 420 -8.28 1.42 19.71
C LEU A 420 -7.59 1.03 18.38
N GLU A 421 -6.27 1.20 18.28
CA GLU A 421 -5.50 0.78 17.10
C GLU A 421 -5.56 -0.74 16.89
N ASP A 422 -5.51 -1.55 17.96
CA ASP A 422 -5.60 -3.01 17.87
C ASP A 422 -6.99 -3.49 17.42
N ASN A 423 -8.04 -2.70 17.67
CA ASN A 423 -9.41 -3.00 17.25
C ASN A 423 -9.72 -2.53 15.82
N SER A 424 -8.79 -1.88 15.16
CA SER A 424 -8.90 -1.41 13.78
C SER A 424 -7.75 -1.95 12.94
N GLU A 425 -7.99 -2.19 11.66
CA GLU A 425 -6.91 -2.51 10.71
C GLU A 425 -6.47 -1.26 9.95
N LYS A 426 -5.25 -1.29 9.39
CA LYS A 426 -4.87 -0.28 8.42
C LYS A 426 -5.80 -0.36 7.20
N HIS A 427 -5.98 0.74 6.50
CA HIS A 427 -6.72 0.71 5.24
C HIS A 427 -5.98 -0.16 4.22
N ILE A 428 -6.69 -1.06 3.54
CA ILE A 428 -6.12 -2.06 2.63
C ILE A 428 -5.28 -1.47 1.47
N ALA A 429 -5.57 -0.23 1.08
CA ALA A 429 -4.88 0.46 -0.02
C ALA A 429 -3.89 1.52 0.48
N MET A 430 -3.57 1.53 1.77
CA MET A 430 -2.70 2.54 2.37
C MET A 430 -1.41 1.92 2.91
N GLU A 431 -0.48 2.79 3.22
CA GLU A 431 0.79 2.48 3.83
C GLU A 431 0.66 1.98 5.27
N ASN A 432 1.78 1.56 5.82
CA ASN A 432 1.89 1.15 7.21
C ASN A 432 1.59 2.32 8.17
N ARG A 433 1.25 1.97 9.40
CA ARG A 433 1.06 2.92 10.49
C ARG A 433 2.27 3.84 10.61
N LEU A 434 2.04 5.13 10.81
CA LEU A 434 3.13 6.10 10.94
C LEU A 434 4.04 5.76 12.13
N TYR A 435 3.43 5.40 13.26
CA TYR A 435 4.11 4.93 14.46
C TYR A 435 3.17 3.98 15.21
N PRO A 436 3.54 2.72 15.48
CA PRO A 436 2.67 1.77 16.18
C PRO A 436 2.38 2.20 17.62
N MET A 437 1.12 2.21 18.01
CA MET A 437 0.71 2.72 19.33
C MET A 437 1.18 1.81 20.48
N ARG A 438 1.27 0.49 20.28
CA ARG A 438 1.88 -0.42 21.26
C ARG A 438 3.37 -0.13 21.47
N GLU A 439 4.10 0.26 20.42
CA GLU A 439 5.50 0.67 20.54
C GLU A 439 5.62 2.00 21.32
N LEU A 440 4.74 2.98 21.04
CA LEU A 440 4.68 4.23 21.80
C LEU A 440 4.30 4.01 23.28
N LEU A 441 3.42 3.06 23.57
CA LEU A 441 3.09 2.66 24.94
C LEU A 441 4.31 2.03 25.64
N GLY A 442 5.03 1.17 24.92
CA GLY A 442 6.30 0.61 25.38
C GLY A 442 7.33 1.72 25.71
N ASP A 443 7.49 2.70 24.82
CA ASP A 443 8.39 3.85 25.03
C ASP A 443 7.99 4.65 26.29
N LEU A 444 6.72 4.94 26.48
CA LEU A 444 6.19 5.67 27.63
C LEU A 444 6.45 4.92 28.95
N LEU A 445 6.15 3.63 28.98
CA LEU A 445 6.36 2.77 30.15
C LEU A 445 7.85 2.61 30.45
N LEU A 446 8.70 2.52 29.42
CA LEU A 446 10.15 2.46 29.58
C LEU A 446 10.71 3.73 30.24
N GLU A 447 10.25 4.91 29.80
CA GLU A 447 10.63 6.19 30.43
C GLU A 447 10.14 6.28 31.90
N GLN A 448 8.99 5.72 32.20
CA GLN A 448 8.48 5.63 33.57
C GLN A 448 9.12 4.50 34.40
N GLN A 449 10.13 3.78 33.83
CA GLN A 449 10.84 2.66 34.46
C GLN A 449 9.92 1.46 34.79
N GLN A 450 8.78 1.34 34.13
CA GLN A 450 7.87 0.20 34.22
C GLN A 450 8.33 -0.93 33.27
N TYR A 451 9.55 -1.41 33.47
CA TYR A 451 10.29 -2.23 32.51
C TYR A 451 9.58 -3.51 32.08
N ALA A 452 8.97 -4.24 33.03
CA ALA A 452 8.28 -5.49 32.69
C ALA A 452 7.05 -5.24 31.82
N GLN A 453 6.29 -4.17 32.10
CA GLN A 453 5.14 -3.79 31.28
C GLN A 453 5.59 -3.27 29.92
N ALA A 454 6.64 -2.44 29.87
CA ALA A 454 7.21 -1.95 28.61
C ALA A 454 7.64 -3.11 27.70
N LEU A 455 8.33 -4.12 28.25
CA LEU A 455 8.74 -5.30 27.50
C LEU A 455 7.54 -6.03 26.90
N ASN A 456 6.47 -6.21 27.67
CA ASN A 456 5.24 -6.84 27.21
C ASN A 456 4.62 -6.07 26.01
N GLU A 457 4.53 -4.75 26.09
CA GLU A 457 3.93 -3.94 25.02
C GLU A 457 4.78 -3.99 23.73
N TYR A 458 6.10 -4.00 23.81
CA TYR A 458 6.96 -4.23 22.64
C TYR A 458 6.78 -5.63 22.05
N GLU A 459 6.70 -6.68 22.89
CA GLU A 459 6.47 -8.05 22.43
C GLU A 459 5.10 -8.20 21.75
N VAL A 460 4.07 -7.51 22.23
CA VAL A 460 2.76 -7.42 21.56
C VAL A 460 2.87 -6.68 20.22
N SER A 461 3.59 -5.56 20.17
CA SER A 461 3.81 -4.80 18.93
C SER A 461 4.44 -5.66 17.83
N PHE A 462 5.34 -6.59 18.16
CA PHE A 462 5.97 -7.47 17.17
C PHE A 462 5.01 -8.41 16.45
N GLN A 463 3.80 -8.61 16.96
CA GLN A 463 2.78 -9.42 16.28
C GLN A 463 2.22 -8.71 15.04
N SER A 464 2.21 -7.38 15.04
CA SER A 464 1.69 -6.58 13.92
C SER A 464 2.77 -5.83 13.15
N THR A 465 3.88 -5.49 13.79
CA THR A 465 4.96 -4.68 13.23
C THR A 465 6.34 -5.26 13.60
N PRO A 466 6.69 -6.44 13.06
CA PRO A 466 7.94 -7.11 13.40
C PRO A 466 9.17 -6.39 12.86
N ASN A 467 10.33 -6.70 13.48
CA ASN A 467 11.65 -6.25 13.02
C ASN A 467 11.81 -4.73 12.88
N ARG A 468 11.08 -3.94 13.66
CA ARG A 468 11.31 -2.49 13.69
C ARG A 468 12.52 -2.16 14.57
N LEU A 469 13.35 -1.20 14.09
CA LEU A 469 14.56 -0.76 14.80
C LEU A 469 14.25 -0.28 16.22
N ARG A 470 13.27 0.64 16.32
CA ARG A 470 12.83 1.22 17.60
C ARG A 470 12.23 0.16 18.53
N GLY A 471 11.36 -0.69 18.03
CA GLY A 471 10.74 -1.77 18.80
C GLY A 471 11.77 -2.74 19.37
N LEU A 472 12.74 -3.19 18.55
CA LEU A 472 13.81 -4.09 18.98
C LEU A 472 14.72 -3.43 20.04
N TYR A 473 15.08 -2.16 19.85
CA TYR A 473 15.87 -1.44 20.84
C TYR A 473 15.11 -1.25 22.14
N GLY A 474 13.86 -0.80 22.08
CA GLY A 474 13.00 -0.61 23.26
C GLY A 474 12.80 -1.91 24.05
N ALA A 475 12.52 -3.02 23.36
CA ALA A 475 12.40 -4.34 23.97
C ALA A 475 13.71 -4.78 24.65
N ALA A 476 14.87 -4.53 24.01
CA ALA A 476 16.16 -4.84 24.60
C ALA A 476 16.41 -4.04 25.89
N LYS A 477 16.13 -2.73 25.88
CA LYS A 477 16.27 -1.85 27.06
C LYS A 477 15.29 -2.22 28.16
N ALA A 478 14.04 -2.52 27.81
CA ALA A 478 13.03 -2.97 28.76
C ALA A 478 13.42 -4.30 29.42
N ALA A 479 13.92 -5.27 28.62
CA ALA A 479 14.43 -6.54 29.13
C ALA A 479 15.62 -6.37 30.08
N GLN A 480 16.56 -5.44 29.79
CA GLN A 480 17.66 -5.10 30.70
C GLN A 480 17.12 -4.55 32.03
N GLY A 481 16.22 -3.58 31.98
CA GLY A 481 15.59 -2.98 33.16
C GLY A 481 14.78 -3.99 33.99
N ALA A 482 14.10 -4.93 33.32
CA ALA A 482 13.37 -6.03 33.93
C ALA A 482 14.25 -7.20 34.43
N ARG A 483 15.59 -7.06 34.32
CA ARG A 483 16.58 -8.09 34.71
C ARG A 483 16.41 -9.42 33.97
N GLN A 484 16.08 -9.36 32.66
CA GLN A 484 15.96 -10.49 31.74
C GLN A 484 17.10 -10.47 30.69
N PRO A 485 18.35 -10.78 31.08
CA PRO A 485 19.53 -10.58 30.24
C PRO A 485 19.53 -11.44 28.97
N GLU A 486 18.89 -12.61 28.98
CA GLU A 486 18.75 -13.49 27.81
C GLU A 486 17.87 -12.85 26.74
N LYS A 487 16.70 -12.31 27.13
CA LYS A 487 15.82 -11.57 26.22
C LYS A 487 16.50 -10.32 25.67
N ALA A 488 17.17 -9.55 26.53
CA ALA A 488 17.94 -8.38 26.08
C ALA A 488 18.96 -8.74 25.00
N ALA A 489 19.69 -9.86 25.20
CA ALA A 489 20.66 -10.33 24.22
C ALA A 489 20.01 -10.79 22.89
N ILE A 490 18.83 -11.37 22.93
CA ILE A 490 18.08 -11.77 21.73
C ILE A 490 17.73 -10.51 20.92
N TYR A 491 17.16 -9.50 21.56
CA TYR A 491 16.73 -8.27 20.86
C TYR A 491 17.91 -7.44 20.36
N PHE A 492 18.98 -7.29 21.13
CA PHE A 492 20.18 -6.61 20.64
C PHE A 492 20.85 -7.35 19.48
N ARG A 493 20.87 -8.69 19.44
CA ARG A 493 21.37 -9.44 18.28
C ARG A 493 20.52 -9.22 17.05
N LYS A 494 19.19 -9.27 17.20
CA LYS A 494 18.27 -8.98 16.08
C LYS A 494 18.48 -7.55 15.56
N LEU A 495 18.61 -6.58 16.45
CA LEU A 495 18.86 -5.20 16.07
C LEU A 495 20.21 -5.02 15.36
N ALA A 496 21.28 -5.64 15.85
CA ALA A 496 22.59 -5.57 15.23
C ALA A 496 22.63 -6.23 13.84
N GLU A 497 21.93 -7.35 13.66
CA GLU A 497 21.79 -7.99 12.33
C GLU A 497 20.97 -7.11 11.39
N LEU A 498 19.84 -6.58 11.84
CA LEU A 498 19.00 -5.68 11.07
C LEU A 498 19.76 -4.46 10.57
N THR A 499 20.64 -3.91 11.41
CA THR A 499 21.38 -2.66 11.16
C THR A 499 22.85 -2.88 10.80
N LYS A 500 23.22 -4.08 10.34
CA LYS A 500 24.62 -4.40 9.99
C LYS A 500 25.21 -3.49 8.92
N ASP A 501 24.38 -3.08 7.95
CA ASP A 501 24.72 -2.21 6.82
C ASP A 501 24.20 -0.77 7.02
N ALA A 502 23.97 -0.36 8.28
CA ALA A 502 23.50 0.98 8.59
C ALA A 502 24.55 2.04 8.22
N ASP A 503 24.08 3.16 7.70
CA ASP A 503 24.90 4.34 7.37
C ASP A 503 24.82 5.46 8.42
N ALA A 504 24.00 5.25 9.47
CA ALA A 504 23.74 6.21 10.53
C ALA A 504 24.48 5.86 11.82
N ASP A 505 25.02 6.91 12.49
CA ASP A 505 25.59 6.80 13.84
C ASP A 505 24.50 7.04 14.90
N ARG A 506 23.55 6.08 14.99
CA ARG A 506 22.46 6.14 15.97
C ARG A 506 22.84 5.52 17.30
N LEU A 507 22.34 6.10 18.39
CA LEU A 507 22.55 5.59 19.75
C LEU A 507 22.15 4.12 19.89
N GLU A 508 21.01 3.75 19.33
CA GLU A 508 20.46 2.40 19.40
C GLU A 508 21.40 1.36 18.78
N ILE A 509 22.00 1.72 17.65
CA ILE A 509 22.95 0.85 16.93
C ILE A 509 24.28 0.72 17.71
N ARG A 510 24.79 1.85 18.25
CA ARG A 510 26.01 1.84 19.08
C ARG A 510 25.83 0.99 20.33
N GLU A 511 24.72 1.17 21.04
CA GLU A 511 24.44 0.41 22.27
C GLU A 511 24.28 -1.09 22.00
N ALA A 512 23.59 -1.47 20.89
CA ALA A 512 23.49 -2.88 20.49
C ALA A 512 24.86 -3.52 20.24
N LYS A 513 25.73 -2.85 19.47
CA LYS A 513 27.09 -3.30 19.20
C LYS A 513 27.92 -3.39 20.50
N ALA A 514 27.86 -2.36 21.34
CA ALA A 514 28.58 -2.33 22.62
C ALA A 514 28.12 -3.43 23.60
N PHE A 515 26.83 -3.74 23.63
CA PHE A 515 26.30 -4.82 24.47
C PHE A 515 26.84 -6.19 24.03
N LEU A 516 26.89 -6.44 22.73
CA LEU A 516 27.34 -7.72 22.19
C LEU A 516 28.85 -7.93 22.31
N THR A 517 29.64 -6.86 22.32
CA THR A 517 31.11 -6.93 22.52
C THR A 517 31.53 -7.14 23.97
N ARG A 518 30.66 -6.86 24.95
CA ARG A 518 30.95 -7.06 26.39
C ARG A 518 30.67 -8.48 26.89
N ARG A 519 30.16 -9.35 26.05
CA ARG A 519 29.87 -10.77 26.30
C ARG A 519 30.83 -11.68 25.58
#